data_b7fc6956ed028571fe8fc6a94416f9c5
#
_entry.id   b7fc6956ed028571fe8fc6a94416f9c5
#
_cell.length_a   1.000
_cell.length_b   1.000
_cell.length_c   1.000
_cell.angle_alpha   90.00
_cell.angle_beta   90.00
_cell.angle_gamma   90.00
#
_symmetry.space_group_name_H-M   'P 1'
#
loop_
_entity.id
_entity.type
_entity.pdbx_description
1 polymer ?
#
loop_
_entity_poly.entity_id
_entity_poly.type
_entity_poly.pdbx_seq_one_letter_code
_entity_poly.pdbx_strand_id
1 'polypeptide(L)'
;MQRILAASLGAIFVALSALHVFWAAGGRAGGAAAIPRDAGRPLLTPSPLSTLAVAAALIAAALVTAAAAGWLGRGLPLRVGRPLAYLLALVFALRAVGDFRYVGFFKSMGDEPFRSWDTWLFSPLCLGIAVAVFMIARQREL
;
A
#
# COMPACT_ATOMS: atom_id res chain seq x y z
N MET A 1 -5.88 17.16 12.99
CA MET A 1 -6.34 16.30 11.87
C MET A 1 -5.17 15.59 11.19
N GLN A 2 -4.14 16.31 10.73
CA GLN A 2 -2.96 15.71 10.05
C GLN A 2 -2.25 14.62 10.88
N ARG A 3 -2.02 14.86 12.17
CA ARG A 3 -1.35 13.87 13.05
C ARG A 3 -2.14 12.56 13.17
N ILE A 4 -3.46 12.65 13.27
CA ILE A 4 -4.32 11.46 13.35
C ILE A 4 -4.25 10.70 12.01
N LEU A 5 -4.35 11.41 10.89
CA LEU A 5 -4.26 10.81 9.56
C LEU A 5 -2.91 10.10 9.34
N ALA A 6 -1.80 10.75 9.71
CA ALA A 6 -0.47 10.16 9.61
C ALA A 6 -0.29 8.94 10.54
N ALA A 7 -0.82 9.00 11.77
CA ALA A 7 -0.80 7.86 12.69
C ALA A 7 -1.62 6.68 12.15
N SER A 8 -2.81 6.94 11.61
CA SER A 8 -3.66 5.91 11.02
C SER A 8 -2.99 5.24 9.81
N LEU A 9 -2.38 6.02 8.92
CA LEU A 9 -1.62 5.49 7.79
C LEU A 9 -0.41 4.68 8.25
N GLY A 10 0.34 5.17 9.24
CA GLY A 10 1.45 4.44 9.83
C GLY A 10 1.01 3.08 10.39
N ALA A 11 -0.11 3.04 11.13
CA ALA A 11 -0.68 1.80 11.65
C ALA A 11 -1.10 0.83 10.52
N ILE A 12 -1.72 1.34 9.45
CA ILE A 12 -2.10 0.55 8.27
C ILE A 12 -0.85 -0.05 7.61
N PHE A 13 0.18 0.75 7.34
CA PHE A 13 1.41 0.27 6.72
C PHE A 13 2.13 -0.76 7.57
N VAL A 14 2.21 -0.57 8.87
CA VAL A 14 2.81 -1.54 9.81
C VAL A 14 2.02 -2.84 9.83
N ALA A 15 0.68 -2.77 9.89
CA ALA A 15 -0.17 -3.95 9.84
C ALA A 15 -0.02 -4.73 8.53
N LEU A 16 0.00 -4.04 7.39
CA LEU A 16 0.24 -4.65 6.08
C LEU A 16 1.65 -5.26 5.99
N SER A 17 2.66 -4.58 6.52
CA SER A 17 4.02 -5.12 6.59
C SER A 17 4.08 -6.40 7.43
N ALA A 18 3.47 -6.40 8.61
CA ALA A 18 3.40 -7.59 9.47
C ALA A 18 2.70 -8.77 8.77
N LEU A 19 1.64 -8.51 8.00
CA LEU A 19 0.95 -9.51 7.20
C LEU A 19 1.88 -10.11 6.12
N HIS A 20 2.68 -9.29 5.45
CA HIS A 20 3.66 -9.77 4.46
C HIS A 20 4.78 -10.59 5.11
N VAL A 21 5.25 -10.19 6.29
CA VAL A 21 6.20 -11.01 7.06
C VAL A 21 5.58 -12.37 7.43
N PHE A 22 4.33 -12.39 7.88
CA PHE A 22 3.60 -13.62 8.16
C PHE A 22 3.54 -14.56 6.94
N TRP A 23 3.22 -14.01 5.74
CA TRP A 23 3.20 -14.81 4.52
C TRP A 23 4.60 -15.27 4.09
N ALA A 24 5.63 -14.43 4.24
CA ALA A 24 7.02 -14.80 3.95
C ALA A 24 7.53 -15.93 4.86
N ALA A 25 7.03 -15.99 6.10
CA ALA A 25 7.33 -17.07 7.06
C ALA A 25 6.53 -18.37 6.81
N GLY A 26 5.73 -18.42 5.73
CA GLY A 26 4.93 -19.59 5.36
C GLY A 26 3.48 -19.57 5.83
N GLY A 27 3.01 -18.45 6.40
CA GLY A 27 1.60 -18.26 6.75
C GLY A 27 0.70 -18.26 5.51
N ARG A 28 -0.49 -18.86 5.61
CA ARG A 28 -1.40 -19.04 4.47
C ARG A 28 -2.70 -18.22 4.58
N ALA A 29 -3.04 -17.76 5.77
CA ALA A 29 -4.28 -17.03 5.99
C ALA A 29 -4.34 -15.75 5.11
N GLY A 30 -5.42 -15.60 4.36
CA GLY A 30 -5.63 -14.45 3.46
C GLY A 30 -4.86 -14.49 2.14
N GLY A 31 -3.90 -15.39 1.97
CA GLY A 31 -3.06 -15.46 0.76
C GLY A 31 -3.86 -15.68 -0.52
N ALA A 32 -4.88 -16.53 -0.47
CA ALA A 32 -5.75 -16.79 -1.63
C ALA A 32 -6.54 -15.53 -2.07
N ALA A 33 -6.88 -14.66 -1.13
CA ALA A 33 -7.57 -13.41 -1.40
C ALA A 33 -6.62 -12.31 -1.91
N ALA A 34 -5.31 -12.43 -1.67
CA ALA A 34 -4.31 -11.43 -2.00
C ALA A 34 -3.62 -11.66 -3.36
N ILE A 35 -3.73 -12.87 -3.94
CA ILE A 35 -3.05 -13.24 -5.18
C ILE A 35 -4.06 -13.34 -6.31
N PRO A 36 -3.91 -12.54 -7.40
CA PRO A 36 -4.78 -12.64 -8.55
C PRO A 36 -4.64 -14.00 -9.24
N ARG A 37 -5.76 -14.52 -9.72
CA ARG A 37 -5.87 -15.84 -10.37
C ARG A 37 -6.62 -15.71 -11.70
N ASP A 38 -6.34 -16.62 -12.61
CA ASP A 38 -7.06 -16.76 -13.87
C ASP A 38 -7.13 -18.24 -14.26
N ALA A 39 -8.31 -18.71 -14.69
CA ALA A 39 -8.58 -20.11 -15.00
C ALA A 39 -8.09 -21.08 -13.88
N GLY A 40 -8.32 -20.72 -12.63
CA GLY A 40 -7.93 -21.50 -11.45
C GLY A 40 -6.45 -21.46 -11.09
N ARG A 41 -5.61 -20.76 -11.85
CA ARG A 41 -4.16 -20.69 -11.63
C ARG A 41 -3.76 -19.33 -11.03
N PRO A 42 -2.85 -19.31 -10.04
CA PRO A 42 -2.31 -18.05 -9.56
C PRO A 42 -1.45 -17.39 -10.66
N LEU A 43 -1.63 -16.08 -10.87
CA LEU A 43 -0.83 -15.31 -11.82
C LEU A 43 0.56 -14.96 -11.26
N LEU A 44 0.70 -15.00 -9.95
CA LEU A 44 1.95 -14.71 -9.24
C LEU A 44 2.20 -15.82 -8.21
N THR A 45 3.45 -16.24 -8.12
CA THR A 45 3.96 -17.12 -7.06
C THR A 45 5.06 -16.39 -6.31
N PRO A 46 4.72 -15.48 -5.38
CA PRO A 46 5.72 -14.67 -4.69
C PRO A 46 6.69 -15.55 -3.89
N SER A 47 7.98 -15.30 -4.04
CA SER A 47 8.98 -15.92 -3.18
C SER A 47 8.99 -15.27 -1.78
N PRO A 48 9.49 -15.93 -0.74
CA PRO A 48 9.65 -15.30 0.57
C PRO A 48 10.45 -14.00 0.51
N LEU A 49 11.49 -13.95 -0.32
CA LEU A 49 12.32 -12.75 -0.48
C LEU A 49 11.56 -11.58 -1.11
N SER A 50 10.79 -11.84 -2.18
CA SER A 50 9.96 -10.78 -2.79
C SER A 50 8.87 -10.29 -1.84
N THR A 51 8.30 -11.17 -1.04
CA THR A 51 7.29 -10.82 -0.03
C THR A 51 7.89 -9.98 1.09
N LEU A 52 9.11 -10.29 1.56
CA LEU A 52 9.84 -9.47 2.52
C LEU A 52 10.24 -8.11 1.95
N ALA A 53 10.57 -8.04 0.66
CA ALA A 53 10.84 -6.76 0.00
C ALA A 53 9.60 -5.84 0.02
N VAL A 54 8.40 -6.39 -0.18
CA VAL A 54 7.15 -5.63 -0.03
C VAL A 54 6.93 -5.20 1.42
N ALA A 55 7.20 -6.07 2.41
CA ALA A 55 7.12 -5.71 3.82
C ALA A 55 8.04 -4.53 4.16
N ALA A 56 9.29 -4.56 3.67
CA ALA A 56 10.24 -3.46 3.86
C ALA A 56 9.77 -2.17 3.17
N ALA A 57 9.22 -2.26 1.95
CA ALA A 57 8.66 -1.11 1.24
C ALA A 57 7.48 -0.47 1.99
N LEU A 58 6.65 -1.27 2.67
CA LEU A 58 5.55 -0.77 3.50
C LEU A 58 6.06 -0.04 4.75
N ILE A 59 7.12 -0.52 5.39
CA ILE A 59 7.77 0.23 6.48
C ILE A 59 8.38 1.55 5.95
N ALA A 60 9.02 1.52 4.80
CA ALA A 60 9.52 2.74 4.17
C ALA A 60 8.37 3.73 3.86
N ALA A 61 7.20 3.26 3.42
CA ALA A 61 6.01 4.08 3.22
C ALA A 61 5.51 4.72 4.53
N ALA A 62 5.55 3.99 5.66
CA ALA A 62 5.24 4.55 6.97
C ALA A 62 6.21 5.67 7.36
N LEU A 63 7.52 5.46 7.14
CA LEU A 63 8.55 6.47 7.42
C LEU A 63 8.42 7.70 6.52
N VAL A 64 8.16 7.52 5.24
CA VAL A 64 7.90 8.62 4.29
C VAL A 64 6.69 9.44 4.73
N THR A 65 5.62 8.79 5.14
CA THR A 65 4.41 9.46 5.63
C THR A 65 4.69 10.24 6.91
N ALA A 66 5.44 9.67 7.86
CA ALA A 66 5.87 10.33 9.08
C ALA A 66 6.78 11.53 8.79
N ALA A 67 7.70 11.40 7.83
CA ALA A 67 8.56 12.49 7.38
C ALA A 67 7.77 13.64 6.75
N ALA A 68 6.81 13.32 5.87
CA ALA A 68 5.94 14.31 5.25
C ALA A 68 5.02 15.01 6.26
N ALA A 69 4.69 14.35 7.37
CA ALA A 69 3.97 14.92 8.50
C ALA A 69 4.87 15.75 9.47
N GLY A 70 6.17 15.81 9.20
CA GLY A 70 7.14 16.54 10.03
C GLY A 70 7.55 15.82 11.31
N TRP A 71 7.24 14.54 11.48
CA TRP A 71 7.52 13.80 12.72
C TRP A 71 8.98 13.40 12.89
N LEU A 72 9.72 13.25 11.79
CA LEU A 72 11.11 12.77 11.81
C LEU A 72 12.14 13.91 11.95
N GLY A 73 11.71 15.16 11.96
CA GLY A 73 12.57 16.32 12.18
C GLY A 73 13.80 16.33 11.27
N ARG A 74 15.00 16.36 11.89
CA ARG A 74 16.27 16.36 11.17
C ARG A 74 16.62 15.02 10.51
N GLY A 75 16.03 13.91 10.94
CA GLY A 75 16.32 12.57 10.40
C GLY A 75 15.88 12.41 8.94
N LEU A 76 14.71 12.94 8.59
CA LEU A 76 14.25 13.02 7.19
C LEU A 76 13.46 14.32 7.01
N PRO A 77 14.10 15.38 6.48
CA PRO A 77 13.50 16.71 6.41
C PRO A 77 12.34 16.76 5.41
N LEU A 78 11.40 17.67 5.63
CA LEU A 78 10.19 17.86 4.80
C LEU A 78 10.50 18.04 3.31
N ARG A 79 11.62 18.68 2.97
CA ARG A 79 12.08 18.83 1.58
C ARG A 79 12.32 17.50 0.86
N VAL A 80 12.56 16.42 1.60
CA VAL A 80 12.73 15.08 1.07
C VAL A 80 11.45 14.24 1.28
N GLY A 81 10.85 14.34 2.46
CA GLY A 81 9.64 13.58 2.80
C GLY A 81 8.44 13.90 1.90
N ARG A 82 8.24 15.18 1.57
CA ARG A 82 7.10 15.59 0.70
C ARG A 82 7.17 15.05 -0.73
N PRO A 83 8.26 15.20 -1.49
CA PRO A 83 8.36 14.60 -2.82
C PRO A 83 8.17 13.08 -2.81
N LEU A 84 8.76 12.40 -1.82
CA LEU A 84 8.58 10.97 -1.66
C LEU A 84 7.12 10.60 -1.33
N ALA A 85 6.43 11.42 -0.55
CA ALA A 85 5.01 11.22 -0.27
C ALA A 85 4.14 11.42 -1.52
N TYR A 86 4.43 12.40 -2.38
CA TYR A 86 3.73 12.53 -3.67
C TYR A 86 3.96 11.31 -4.56
N LEU A 87 5.19 10.80 -4.62
CA LEU A 87 5.50 9.57 -5.35
C LEU A 87 4.74 8.37 -4.76
N LEU A 88 4.71 8.25 -3.44
CA LEU A 88 3.96 7.20 -2.74
C LEU A 88 2.45 7.29 -3.05
N ALA A 89 1.87 8.49 -2.99
CA ALA A 89 0.47 8.72 -3.36
C ALA A 89 0.18 8.31 -4.81
N LEU A 90 1.09 8.63 -5.73
CA LEU A 90 0.97 8.22 -7.14
C LEU A 90 1.00 6.70 -7.29
N VAL A 91 1.92 6.01 -6.61
CA VAL A 91 2.02 4.54 -6.66
C VAL A 91 0.71 3.89 -6.19
N PHE A 92 0.14 4.34 -5.07
CA PHE A 92 -1.13 3.81 -4.56
C PHE A 92 -2.32 4.20 -5.44
N ALA A 93 -2.32 5.38 -6.06
CA ALA A 93 -3.35 5.77 -7.03
C ALA A 93 -3.31 4.87 -8.27
N LEU A 94 -2.13 4.62 -8.83
CA LEU A 94 -1.95 3.70 -9.95
C LEU A 94 -2.35 2.28 -9.59
N ARG A 95 -2.06 1.82 -8.36
CA ARG A 95 -2.50 0.51 -7.88
C ARG A 95 -4.03 0.43 -7.78
N ALA A 96 -4.71 1.50 -7.39
CA ALA A 96 -6.17 1.55 -7.33
C ALA A 96 -6.79 1.54 -8.74
N VAL A 97 -6.23 2.28 -9.68
CA VAL A 97 -6.64 2.23 -11.11
C VAL A 97 -6.41 0.83 -11.67
N GLY A 98 -5.21 0.29 -11.49
CA GLY A 98 -4.84 -1.07 -11.84
C GLY A 98 -4.33 -1.23 -13.27
N ASP A 99 -4.25 -2.49 -13.70
CA ASP A 99 -3.70 -2.91 -14.98
C ASP A 99 -4.76 -3.11 -16.09
N PHE A 100 -6.02 -2.79 -15.81
CA PHE A 100 -7.20 -2.97 -16.67
C PHE A 100 -7.55 -4.43 -16.97
N ARG A 101 -6.82 -5.40 -16.45
CA ARG A 101 -7.05 -6.83 -16.66
C ARG A 101 -7.40 -7.55 -15.36
N TYR A 102 -6.50 -7.57 -14.39
CA TYR A 102 -6.61 -8.41 -13.20
C TYR A 102 -6.71 -7.63 -11.90
N VAL A 103 -6.24 -6.39 -11.86
CA VAL A 103 -6.02 -5.61 -10.66
C VAL A 103 -6.63 -4.22 -10.80
N GLY A 104 -7.16 -3.68 -9.69
CA GLY A 104 -7.69 -2.32 -9.63
C GLY A 104 -9.19 -2.23 -9.93
N PHE A 105 -9.69 -1.01 -9.91
CA PHE A 105 -11.12 -0.75 -10.16
C PHE A 105 -11.58 -1.12 -11.57
N PHE A 106 -10.70 -0.99 -12.55
CA PHE A 106 -11.03 -1.17 -13.97
C PHE A 106 -10.64 -2.55 -14.51
N LYS A 107 -10.43 -3.53 -13.63
CA LYS A 107 -10.14 -4.90 -14.07
C LYS A 107 -11.32 -5.54 -14.80
N SER A 108 -11.03 -6.31 -15.83
CA SER A 108 -12.00 -7.00 -16.67
C SER A 108 -11.98 -8.52 -16.49
N MET A 109 -10.91 -9.08 -15.91
CA MET A 109 -10.65 -10.52 -15.80
C MET A 109 -10.34 -10.91 -14.35
N GLY A 110 -10.12 -12.20 -14.14
CA GLY A 110 -9.68 -12.76 -12.86
C GLY A 110 -10.76 -13.51 -12.11
N ASP A 111 -10.30 -14.46 -11.30
CA ASP A 111 -11.14 -15.38 -10.53
C ASP A 111 -11.37 -14.91 -9.09
N GLU A 112 -12.42 -15.46 -8.48
CA GLU A 112 -12.65 -15.32 -7.04
C GLU A 112 -11.61 -16.17 -6.23
N PRO A 113 -11.29 -15.83 -4.97
CA PRO A 113 -11.84 -14.71 -4.20
C PRO A 113 -11.15 -13.37 -4.40
N PHE A 114 -9.97 -13.32 -5.08
CA PHE A 114 -9.20 -12.09 -5.25
C PHE A 114 -10.01 -10.96 -5.91
N ARG A 115 -10.79 -11.28 -6.95
CA ARG A 115 -11.57 -10.29 -7.71
C ARG A 115 -12.48 -9.45 -6.81
N SER A 116 -13.23 -10.10 -5.92
CA SER A 116 -14.12 -9.40 -4.97
C SER A 116 -13.34 -8.63 -3.92
N TRP A 117 -12.32 -9.22 -3.31
CA TRP A 117 -11.48 -8.56 -2.32
C TRP A 117 -10.77 -7.33 -2.88
N ASP A 118 -10.28 -7.42 -4.12
CA ASP A 118 -9.64 -6.30 -4.78
C ASP A 118 -10.62 -5.15 -5.06
N THR A 119 -11.85 -5.47 -5.49
CA THR A 119 -12.87 -4.44 -5.78
C THR A 119 -13.36 -3.74 -4.50
N TRP A 120 -13.61 -4.51 -3.44
CA TRP A 120 -14.31 -3.98 -2.27
C TRP A 120 -13.37 -3.57 -1.12
N LEU A 121 -12.15 -4.07 -1.11
CA LEU A 121 -11.19 -3.75 -0.05
C LEU A 121 -9.88 -3.17 -0.60
N PHE A 122 -9.15 -3.88 -1.48
CA PHE A 122 -7.78 -3.49 -1.79
C PHE A 122 -7.71 -2.22 -2.64
N SER A 123 -8.52 -2.11 -3.69
CA SER A 123 -8.55 -0.91 -4.53
C SER A 123 -9.09 0.32 -3.80
N PRO A 124 -10.21 0.25 -3.03
CA PRO A 124 -10.64 1.36 -2.17
C PRO A 124 -9.62 1.75 -1.10
N LEU A 125 -8.96 0.77 -0.48
CA LEU A 125 -7.89 1.03 0.50
C LEU A 125 -6.71 1.76 -0.14
N CYS A 126 -6.25 1.31 -1.31
CA CYS A 126 -5.17 1.97 -2.05
C CYS A 126 -5.55 3.40 -2.45
N LEU A 127 -6.78 3.63 -2.90
CA LEU A 127 -7.27 4.98 -3.20
C LEU A 127 -7.31 5.85 -1.95
N GLY A 128 -7.82 5.32 -0.84
CA GLY A 128 -7.86 6.03 0.45
C GLY A 128 -6.45 6.39 0.94
N ILE A 129 -5.50 5.48 0.85
CA ILE A 129 -4.08 5.73 1.16
C ILE A 129 -3.53 6.83 0.25
N ALA A 130 -3.74 6.74 -1.07
CA ALA A 130 -3.26 7.74 -2.03
C ALA A 130 -3.76 9.14 -1.69
N VAL A 131 -5.06 9.29 -1.45
CA VAL A 131 -5.68 10.58 -1.07
C VAL A 131 -5.12 11.08 0.26
N ALA A 132 -5.03 10.23 1.27
CA ALA A 132 -4.57 10.62 2.60
C ALA A 132 -3.09 11.03 2.60
N VAL A 133 -2.22 10.28 1.91
CA VAL A 133 -0.79 10.63 1.76
C VAL A 133 -0.64 11.94 0.97
N PHE A 134 -1.40 12.12 -0.12
CA PHE A 134 -1.42 13.36 -0.88
C PHE A 134 -1.83 14.57 -0.03
N MET A 135 -2.88 14.40 0.79
CA MET A 135 -3.32 15.48 1.71
C MET A 135 -2.24 15.86 2.71
N ILE A 136 -1.50 14.89 3.28
CA ILE A 136 -0.38 15.14 4.18
C ILE A 136 0.75 15.90 3.44
N ALA A 137 1.13 15.43 2.25
CA ALA A 137 2.20 16.03 1.46
C ALA A 137 1.90 17.48 1.04
N ARG A 138 0.62 17.78 0.75
CA ARG A 138 0.17 19.11 0.30
C ARG A 138 0.14 20.17 1.39
N GLN A 139 0.05 19.80 2.66
CA GLN A 139 -0.09 20.78 3.73
C GLN A 139 1.17 21.63 3.85
N ARG A 140 0.97 22.96 3.80
CA ARG A 140 2.03 23.94 4.06
C ARG A 140 2.20 24.07 5.57
N GLU A 141 3.45 24.26 6.01
CA GLU A 141 3.68 24.76 7.36
C GLU A 141 3.05 26.16 7.45
N LEU A 142 2.13 26.33 8.39
CA LEU A 142 1.64 27.64 8.82
C LEU A 142 2.63 28.26 9.78
#